data_a484104d351e1d828b593742c1e9c062
#
_entry.id   a484104d351e1d828b593742c1e9c062
#
_cell.length_a   1.000
_cell.length_b   1.000
_cell.length_c   1.000
_cell.angle_alpha   90.00
_cell.angle_beta   90.00
_cell.angle_gamma   90.00
#
_symmetry.space_group_name_H-M   'P 1'
#
loop_
_entity.id
_entity.type
_entity.pdbx_description
1 polymer ?
#
loop_
_entity_poly.entity_id
_entity_poly.type
_entity_poly.pdbx_seq_one_letter_code
_entity_poly.pdbx_strand_id
1 'polypeptide(L)'
;VAERAGIPFVNGSSSSPALTERGLKYFFRVSPHDGQFTKLMFDFLDEFQKKKNIKISSASILHEDSAFGTDSATTQEKFINDKKYKLLNKITYNAKATSLSSEVQKLKASNADLLLPSSYTADTYLFLKTAKELDYNPKMLLAQNAGYTDPAFVSTAGKDAEGAITRSPYNDDLAKRIPNLSKVNE
;
A
#
# COMPACT_ATOMS: atom_id res chain seq x y z
N VAL A 1 19.57 -19.15 0.22
CA VAL A 1 21.00 -19.23 0.61
C VAL A 1 21.12 -19.32 2.12
N ALA A 2 20.63 -18.34 2.88
CA ALA A 2 20.75 -18.30 4.36
C ALA A 2 20.17 -19.57 5.04
N GLU A 3 18.98 -20.01 4.66
CA GLU A 3 18.35 -21.21 5.18
C GLU A 3 19.24 -22.47 5.05
N ARG A 4 19.84 -22.68 3.85
CA ARG A 4 20.73 -23.82 3.61
C ARG A 4 22.07 -23.72 4.37
N ALA A 5 22.48 -22.52 4.70
CA ALA A 5 23.71 -22.27 5.46
C ALA A 5 23.47 -22.25 6.98
N GLY A 6 22.24 -22.42 7.46
CA GLY A 6 21.88 -22.30 8.86
C GLY A 6 22.08 -20.89 9.44
N ILE A 7 22.04 -19.87 8.58
CA ILE A 7 22.29 -18.47 8.99
C ILE A 7 20.95 -17.79 9.27
N PRO A 8 20.73 -17.22 10.46
CA PRO A 8 19.53 -16.43 10.73
C PRO A 8 19.42 -15.23 9.81
N PHE A 9 18.24 -15.09 9.16
CA PHE A 9 17.90 -13.96 8.30
C PHE A 9 16.76 -13.17 8.91
N VAL A 10 17.00 -11.92 9.30
CA VAL A 10 15.99 -11.03 9.89
C VAL A 10 15.49 -10.07 8.82
N ASN A 11 14.20 -10.13 8.55
CA ASN A 11 13.52 -9.23 7.61
C ASN A 11 12.82 -8.09 8.37
N GLY A 12 13.21 -6.85 8.05
CA GLY A 12 12.71 -5.65 8.72
C GLY A 12 11.44 -5.04 8.09
N SER A 13 11.18 -5.26 6.79
CA SER A 13 10.11 -4.50 6.11
C SER A 13 9.32 -5.25 5.06
N SER A 14 9.84 -6.32 4.45
CA SER A 14 9.10 -7.05 3.41
C SER A 14 7.85 -7.70 4.00
N SER A 15 6.68 -7.40 3.45
CA SER A 15 5.38 -7.67 4.06
C SER A 15 4.63 -8.89 3.49
N SER A 16 5.10 -9.49 2.39
CA SER A 16 4.47 -10.69 1.81
C SER A 16 4.31 -11.80 2.86
N PRO A 17 3.08 -12.33 3.09
CA PRO A 17 2.84 -13.43 4.04
C PRO A 17 3.64 -14.68 3.70
N ALA A 18 3.76 -15.00 2.41
CA ALA A 18 4.48 -16.17 1.92
C ALA A 18 5.92 -16.28 2.40
N LEU A 19 6.57 -15.17 2.79
CA LEU A 19 7.95 -15.19 3.28
C LEU A 19 8.12 -15.99 4.57
N THR A 20 7.11 -16.01 5.45
CA THR A 20 7.14 -16.74 6.74
C THR A 20 6.26 -18.00 6.75
N GLU A 21 5.51 -18.27 5.68
CA GLU A 21 4.62 -19.43 5.58
C GLU A 21 5.25 -20.64 4.88
N ARG A 22 6.50 -20.51 4.42
CA ARG A 22 7.26 -21.54 3.70
C ARG A 22 7.92 -22.60 4.60
N GLY A 23 7.74 -22.53 5.92
CA GLY A 23 8.33 -23.45 6.88
C GLY A 23 9.85 -23.30 7.04
N LEU A 24 10.39 -22.11 6.74
CA LEU A 24 11.82 -21.80 6.92
C LEU A 24 12.15 -21.70 8.41
N LYS A 25 13.28 -22.27 8.83
CA LYS A 25 13.75 -22.30 10.24
C LYS A 25 14.57 -21.06 10.61
N TYR A 26 15.24 -20.47 9.63
CA TYR A 26 16.20 -19.38 9.83
C TYR A 26 15.71 -18.03 9.28
N PHE A 27 14.44 -17.94 8.85
CA PHE A 27 13.85 -16.69 8.38
C PHE A 27 12.91 -16.10 9.45
N PHE A 28 13.19 -14.90 9.89
CA PHE A 28 12.45 -14.17 10.92
C PHE A 28 11.96 -12.83 10.36
N ARG A 29 10.72 -12.46 10.66
CA ARG A 29 10.16 -11.15 10.31
C ARG A 29 9.80 -10.40 11.58
N VAL A 30 10.26 -9.14 11.67
CA VAL A 30 10.00 -8.25 12.82
C VAL A 30 8.94 -7.17 12.50
N SER A 31 8.44 -7.12 11.26
CA SER A 31 7.36 -6.23 10.83
C SER A 31 6.05 -7.00 10.65
N PRO A 32 4.88 -6.33 10.71
CA PRO A 32 3.62 -6.94 10.31
C PRO A 32 3.65 -7.40 8.84
N HIS A 33 2.84 -8.40 8.50
CA HIS A 33 2.63 -8.83 7.12
C HIS A 33 1.40 -8.13 6.50
N ASP A 34 1.22 -8.28 5.17
CA ASP A 34 0.16 -7.59 4.43
C ASP A 34 -1.24 -7.82 5.00
N GLY A 35 -1.55 -9.01 5.51
CA GLY A 35 -2.85 -9.27 6.15
C GLY A 35 -3.11 -8.39 7.37
N GLN A 36 -2.10 -8.17 8.21
CA GLN A 36 -2.21 -7.31 9.39
C GLN A 36 -2.30 -5.83 8.99
N PHE A 37 -1.48 -5.42 8.03
CA PHE A 37 -1.51 -4.06 7.52
C PHE A 37 -2.83 -3.72 6.83
N THR A 38 -3.32 -4.61 5.96
CA THR A 38 -4.59 -4.40 5.26
C THR A 38 -5.77 -4.36 6.24
N LYS A 39 -5.75 -5.21 7.27
CA LYS A 39 -6.74 -5.11 8.34
C LYS A 39 -6.76 -3.71 8.96
N LEU A 40 -5.60 -3.19 9.33
CA LEU A 40 -5.49 -1.84 9.91
C LEU A 40 -5.99 -0.75 8.95
N MET A 41 -5.71 -0.88 7.67
CA MET A 41 -6.21 0.05 6.65
C MET A 41 -7.74 0.04 6.59
N PHE A 42 -8.36 -1.13 6.64
CA PHE A 42 -9.82 -1.25 6.60
C PHE A 42 -10.49 -0.88 7.93
N ASP A 43 -9.85 -1.11 9.07
CA ASP A 43 -10.31 -0.58 10.37
C ASP A 43 -10.31 0.96 10.34
N PHE A 44 -9.24 1.59 9.81
CA PHE A 44 -9.19 3.03 9.57
C PHE A 44 -10.32 3.52 8.66
N LEU A 45 -10.61 2.81 7.56
CA LEU A 45 -11.71 3.17 6.65
C LEU A 45 -13.07 3.15 7.36
N ASP A 46 -13.30 2.19 8.24
CA ASP A 46 -14.55 2.12 9.01
C ASP A 46 -14.71 3.34 9.94
N GLU A 47 -13.65 3.71 10.64
CA GLU A 47 -13.65 4.88 11.51
C GLU A 47 -13.78 6.18 10.71
N PHE A 48 -13.06 6.27 9.59
CA PHE A 48 -13.06 7.44 8.72
C PHE A 48 -14.45 7.69 8.12
N GLN A 49 -15.11 6.63 7.61
CA GLN A 49 -16.48 6.71 7.09
C GLN A 49 -17.47 7.23 8.15
N LYS A 50 -17.39 6.70 9.38
CA LYS A 50 -18.24 7.14 10.50
C LYS A 50 -17.97 8.61 10.85
N LYS A 51 -16.69 8.98 10.96
CA LYS A 51 -16.27 10.32 11.39
C LYS A 51 -16.60 11.41 10.37
N LYS A 52 -16.51 11.09 9.08
CA LYS A 52 -16.78 12.02 7.98
C LYS A 52 -18.19 11.91 7.41
N ASN A 53 -19.00 10.99 7.91
CA ASN A 53 -20.34 10.69 7.40
C ASN A 53 -20.35 10.44 5.87
N ILE A 54 -19.39 9.63 5.41
CA ILE A 54 -19.28 9.22 4.01
C ILE A 54 -19.47 7.71 3.90
N LYS A 55 -19.78 7.23 2.69
CA LYS A 55 -19.95 5.81 2.40
C LYS A 55 -19.04 5.41 1.25
N ILE A 56 -18.22 4.39 1.48
CA ILE A 56 -17.45 3.71 0.44
C ILE A 56 -18.24 2.47 0.03
N SER A 57 -18.52 2.33 -1.24
CA SER A 57 -19.30 1.23 -1.82
C SER A 57 -18.56 0.48 -2.91
N SER A 58 -17.51 1.08 -3.46
CA SER A 58 -16.71 0.52 -4.55
C SER A 58 -15.22 0.77 -4.35
N ALA A 59 -14.40 -0.16 -4.86
CA ALA A 59 -12.95 -0.06 -4.79
C ALA A 59 -12.30 -0.50 -6.10
N SER A 60 -11.12 0.03 -6.37
CA SER A 60 -10.20 -0.44 -7.40
C SER A 60 -8.83 -0.68 -6.79
N ILE A 61 -8.14 -1.72 -7.26
CA ILE A 61 -6.78 -2.08 -6.88
C ILE A 61 -5.86 -1.81 -8.06
N LEU A 62 -4.72 -1.18 -7.80
CA LEU A 62 -3.64 -0.98 -8.75
C LEU A 62 -2.34 -1.49 -8.12
N HIS A 63 -1.66 -2.45 -8.73
CA HIS A 63 -0.46 -3.02 -8.12
C HIS A 63 0.59 -3.41 -9.16
N GLU A 64 1.86 -3.32 -8.77
CA GLU A 64 2.96 -3.83 -9.54
C GLU A 64 3.03 -5.38 -9.49
N ASP A 65 3.75 -6.01 -10.41
CA ASP A 65 3.73 -7.45 -10.66
C ASP A 65 4.69 -8.30 -9.80
N SER A 66 5.40 -7.70 -8.82
CA SER A 66 6.23 -8.48 -7.89
C SER A 66 5.41 -9.16 -6.79
N ALA A 67 6.08 -9.94 -5.95
CA ALA A 67 5.46 -10.59 -4.80
C ALA A 67 4.81 -9.59 -3.83
N PHE A 68 5.41 -8.40 -3.66
CA PHE A 68 4.84 -7.34 -2.81
C PHE A 68 3.48 -6.86 -3.35
N GLY A 69 3.43 -6.41 -4.60
CA GLY A 69 2.18 -5.92 -5.18
C GLY A 69 1.10 -6.99 -5.29
N THR A 70 1.48 -8.21 -5.71
CA THR A 70 0.55 -9.34 -5.88
C THR A 70 -0.06 -9.80 -4.56
N ASP A 71 0.74 -9.97 -3.51
CA ASP A 71 0.25 -10.42 -2.20
C ASP A 71 -0.57 -9.33 -1.51
N SER A 72 -0.14 -8.07 -1.62
CA SER A 72 -0.92 -6.92 -1.14
C SER A 72 -2.29 -6.85 -1.82
N ALA A 73 -2.35 -6.96 -3.15
CA ALA A 73 -3.59 -6.94 -3.92
C ALA A 73 -4.52 -8.11 -3.56
N THR A 74 -3.97 -9.30 -3.34
CA THR A 74 -4.74 -10.48 -2.93
C THR A 74 -5.37 -10.26 -1.55
N THR A 75 -4.62 -9.68 -0.64
CA THR A 75 -5.12 -9.39 0.71
C THR A 75 -6.17 -8.27 0.68
N GLN A 76 -5.93 -7.21 -0.09
CA GLN A 76 -6.89 -6.11 -0.28
C GLN A 76 -8.21 -6.60 -0.88
N GLU A 77 -8.17 -7.46 -1.89
CA GLU A 77 -9.36 -8.05 -2.51
C GLU A 77 -10.20 -8.85 -1.49
N LYS A 78 -9.55 -9.63 -0.62
CA LYS A 78 -10.24 -10.34 0.46
C LYS A 78 -11.01 -9.37 1.35
N PHE A 79 -10.38 -8.30 1.83
CA PHE A 79 -11.03 -7.31 2.69
C PHE A 79 -12.13 -6.51 1.97
N ILE A 80 -11.96 -6.21 0.67
CA ILE A 80 -13.02 -5.61 -0.16
C ILE A 80 -14.27 -6.51 -0.16
N ASN A 81 -14.08 -7.81 -0.36
CA ASN A 81 -15.16 -8.79 -0.35
C ASN A 81 -15.81 -8.93 1.03
N ASP A 82 -15.01 -9.00 2.10
CA ASP A 82 -15.50 -9.07 3.48
C ASP A 82 -16.36 -7.85 3.85
N LYS A 83 -15.98 -6.66 3.37
CA LYS A 83 -16.73 -5.40 3.55
C LYS A 83 -17.89 -5.24 2.55
N LYS A 84 -18.05 -6.17 1.62
CA LYS A 84 -19.06 -6.12 0.56
C LYS A 84 -18.96 -4.87 -0.32
N TYR A 85 -17.76 -4.33 -0.51
CA TYR A 85 -17.53 -3.30 -1.51
C TYR A 85 -17.50 -3.94 -2.90
N LYS A 86 -17.97 -3.22 -3.91
CA LYS A 86 -17.89 -3.68 -5.29
C LYS A 86 -16.46 -3.47 -5.81
N LEU A 87 -15.74 -4.54 -6.11
CA LEU A 87 -14.44 -4.45 -6.79
C LEU A 87 -14.69 -4.11 -8.27
N LEU A 88 -14.28 -2.92 -8.71
CA LEU A 88 -14.46 -2.45 -10.08
C LEU A 88 -13.27 -2.82 -10.98
N ASN A 89 -12.05 -2.72 -10.43
CA ASN A 89 -10.84 -3.12 -11.14
C ASN A 89 -9.83 -3.75 -10.18
N LYS A 90 -9.12 -4.77 -10.69
CA LYS A 90 -7.84 -5.24 -10.15
C LYS A 90 -6.85 -5.21 -11.29
N ILE A 91 -6.00 -4.20 -11.29
CA ILE A 91 -5.08 -3.89 -12.39
C ILE A 91 -3.66 -4.20 -11.94
N THR A 92 -3.02 -5.12 -12.66
CA THR A 92 -1.60 -5.42 -12.52
C THR A 92 -0.82 -4.69 -13.59
N TYR A 93 0.29 -4.09 -13.25
CA TYR A 93 1.23 -3.50 -14.20
C TYR A 93 2.66 -4.00 -13.93
N ASN A 94 3.53 -3.90 -14.93
CA ASN A 94 4.92 -4.29 -14.77
C ASN A 94 5.67 -3.25 -13.92
N ALA A 95 6.41 -3.68 -12.89
CA ALA A 95 7.19 -2.80 -12.00
C ALA A 95 8.25 -1.96 -12.73
N LYS A 96 8.58 -2.30 -13.99
CA LYS A 96 9.48 -1.54 -14.85
C LYS A 96 8.74 -0.79 -15.96
N ALA A 97 7.42 -0.63 -15.84
CA ALA A 97 6.63 0.10 -16.82
C ALA A 97 7.13 1.55 -16.94
N THR A 98 7.16 2.05 -18.16
CA THR A 98 7.52 3.44 -18.48
C THR A 98 6.29 4.32 -18.73
N SER A 99 5.11 3.72 -18.76
CA SER A 99 3.81 4.38 -18.88
C SER A 99 2.74 3.60 -18.14
N LEU A 100 1.81 4.30 -17.51
CA LEU A 100 0.61 3.76 -16.87
C LEU A 100 -0.67 4.36 -17.46
N SER A 101 -0.61 4.89 -18.71
CA SER A 101 -1.75 5.58 -19.31
C SER A 101 -2.98 4.68 -19.47
N SER A 102 -2.78 3.44 -19.89
CA SER A 102 -3.86 2.45 -20.03
C SER A 102 -4.52 2.12 -18.68
N GLU A 103 -3.70 1.93 -17.64
CA GLU A 103 -4.13 1.61 -16.29
C GLU A 103 -4.94 2.77 -15.68
N VAL A 104 -4.42 3.99 -15.80
CA VAL A 104 -5.08 5.20 -15.30
C VAL A 104 -6.39 5.48 -16.03
N GLN A 105 -6.46 5.27 -17.36
CA GLN A 105 -7.70 5.39 -18.13
C GLN A 105 -8.78 4.42 -17.63
N LYS A 106 -8.43 3.16 -17.34
CA LYS A 106 -9.35 2.18 -16.76
C LYS A 106 -9.84 2.61 -15.37
N LEU A 107 -8.95 3.11 -14.53
CA LEU A 107 -9.29 3.63 -13.20
C LEU A 107 -10.23 4.84 -13.31
N LYS A 108 -9.93 5.79 -14.21
CA LYS A 108 -10.78 6.96 -14.46
C LYS A 108 -12.18 6.56 -14.96
N ALA A 109 -12.26 5.63 -15.89
CA ALA A 109 -13.53 5.13 -16.41
C ALA A 109 -14.39 4.43 -15.34
N SER A 110 -13.78 3.69 -14.41
CA SER A 110 -14.49 3.01 -13.33
C SER A 110 -14.93 3.93 -12.20
N ASN A 111 -14.19 5.00 -11.95
CA ASN A 111 -14.48 6.03 -10.95
C ASN A 111 -14.85 5.46 -9.56
N ALA A 112 -14.07 4.49 -9.07
CA ALA A 112 -14.27 3.87 -7.78
C ALA A 112 -14.23 4.89 -6.63
N ASP A 113 -14.93 4.59 -5.52
CA ASP A 113 -14.88 5.44 -4.32
C ASP A 113 -13.52 5.37 -3.63
N LEU A 114 -12.84 4.21 -3.72
CA LEU A 114 -11.55 3.93 -3.10
C LEU A 114 -10.57 3.37 -4.13
N LEU A 115 -9.37 3.94 -4.18
CA LEU A 115 -8.21 3.39 -4.89
C LEU A 115 -7.20 2.86 -3.88
N LEU A 116 -6.78 1.61 -4.06
CA LEU A 116 -5.79 0.90 -3.24
C LEU A 116 -4.54 0.61 -4.08
N PRO A 117 -3.56 1.53 -4.15
CA PRO A 117 -2.33 1.28 -4.89
C PRO A 117 -1.30 0.55 -4.02
N SER A 118 -0.54 -0.37 -4.67
CA SER A 118 0.64 -1.03 -4.13
C SER A 118 1.78 -0.88 -5.13
N SER A 119 2.66 0.10 -4.89
CA SER A 119 3.71 0.55 -5.81
C SER A 119 4.99 0.92 -5.07
N TYR A 120 6.13 0.80 -5.75
CA TYR A 120 7.41 1.33 -5.29
C TYR A 120 7.55 2.82 -5.64
N THR A 121 8.68 3.43 -5.28
CA THR A 121 8.90 4.87 -5.43
C THR A 121 8.77 5.36 -6.87
N ALA A 122 9.44 4.70 -7.82
CA ALA A 122 9.47 5.15 -9.21
C ALA A 122 8.08 5.07 -9.89
N ASP A 123 7.39 3.96 -9.69
CA ASP A 123 6.06 3.72 -10.27
C ASP A 123 4.95 4.51 -9.56
N THR A 124 5.13 4.85 -8.28
CA THR A 124 4.26 5.81 -7.58
C THR A 124 4.30 7.19 -8.26
N TYR A 125 5.50 7.72 -8.54
CA TYR A 125 5.63 8.99 -9.24
C TYR A 125 5.09 8.92 -10.69
N LEU A 126 5.34 7.80 -11.37
CA LEU A 126 4.80 7.57 -12.71
C LEU A 126 3.26 7.59 -12.69
N PHE A 127 2.64 6.92 -11.69
CA PHE A 127 1.19 6.95 -11.51
C PHE A 127 0.67 8.36 -11.27
N LEU A 128 1.24 9.10 -10.32
CA LEU A 128 0.79 10.47 -9.99
C LEU A 128 0.91 11.40 -11.20
N LYS A 129 2.04 11.35 -11.90
CA LYS A 129 2.25 12.12 -13.14
C LYS A 129 1.20 11.77 -14.20
N THR A 130 0.99 10.48 -14.47
CA THR A 130 0.02 10.02 -15.47
C THR A 130 -1.42 10.37 -15.07
N ALA A 131 -1.76 10.27 -13.79
CA ALA A 131 -3.06 10.65 -13.27
C ALA A 131 -3.34 12.14 -13.50
N LYS A 132 -2.35 12.99 -13.25
CA LYS A 132 -2.43 14.43 -13.53
C LYS A 132 -2.58 14.74 -15.03
N GLU A 133 -1.76 14.11 -15.88
CA GLU A 133 -1.83 14.28 -17.34
C GLU A 133 -3.18 13.86 -17.92
N LEU A 134 -3.82 12.86 -17.35
CA LEU A 134 -5.12 12.35 -17.76
C LEU A 134 -6.30 12.96 -16.98
N ASP A 135 -6.05 13.95 -16.13
CA ASP A 135 -7.07 14.57 -15.27
C ASP A 135 -7.87 13.50 -14.49
N TYR A 136 -7.15 12.60 -13.85
CA TYR A 136 -7.71 11.59 -12.95
C TYR A 136 -7.33 11.92 -11.51
N ASN A 137 -8.33 12.23 -10.70
CA ASN A 137 -8.19 12.42 -9.26
C ASN A 137 -9.04 11.37 -8.53
N PRO A 138 -8.46 10.34 -7.89
CA PRO A 138 -9.23 9.36 -7.17
C PRO A 138 -9.97 10.01 -6.00
N LYS A 139 -11.24 9.67 -5.79
CA LYS A 139 -12.06 10.20 -4.69
C LYS A 139 -11.42 9.95 -3.32
N MET A 140 -10.79 8.81 -3.15
CA MET A 140 -9.98 8.46 -2.00
C MET A 140 -8.85 7.53 -2.44
N LEU A 141 -7.62 7.84 -2.05
CA LEU A 141 -6.44 7.02 -2.27
C LEU A 141 -5.89 6.55 -0.93
N LEU A 142 -5.85 5.24 -0.72
CA LEU A 142 -5.28 4.60 0.46
C LEU A 142 -4.20 3.59 0.05
N ALA A 143 -2.96 3.99 0.17
CA ALA A 143 -1.80 3.27 -0.37
C ALA A 143 -1.23 2.23 0.61
N GLN A 144 -0.63 1.19 0.02
CA GLN A 144 0.02 0.10 0.73
C GLN A 144 1.50 0.40 1.04
N ASN A 145 1.85 1.58 1.56
CA ASN A 145 3.22 1.92 1.91
C ASN A 145 4.16 2.09 0.68
N ALA A 146 5.42 1.65 0.82
CA ALA A 146 6.48 1.70 -0.19
C ALA A 146 6.70 3.10 -0.78
N GLY A 147 6.36 3.35 -2.02
CA GLY A 147 6.59 4.63 -2.67
C GLY A 147 5.90 5.84 -2.01
N TYR A 148 4.80 5.60 -1.29
CA TYR A 148 4.07 6.65 -0.57
C TYR A 148 4.64 7.00 0.81
N THR A 149 5.62 6.24 1.30
CA THR A 149 6.36 6.51 2.54
C THR A 149 7.83 6.81 2.30
N ASP A 150 8.23 6.99 1.06
CA ASP A 150 9.56 7.50 0.71
C ASP A 150 9.77 8.87 1.38
N PRO A 151 10.90 9.11 2.05
CA PRO A 151 11.17 10.39 2.72
C PRO A 151 11.06 11.60 1.80
N ALA A 152 11.36 11.43 0.50
CA ALA A 152 11.25 12.47 -0.50
C ALA A 152 9.84 12.56 -1.14
N PHE A 153 8.87 11.72 -0.75
CA PHE A 153 7.56 11.65 -1.42
C PHE A 153 6.87 13.02 -1.48
N VAL A 154 6.71 13.69 -0.34
CA VAL A 154 6.03 14.97 -0.28
C VAL A 154 6.79 16.07 -1.03
N SER A 155 8.12 16.11 -0.90
CA SER A 155 8.95 17.13 -1.59
C SER A 155 8.99 16.92 -3.10
N THR A 156 8.91 15.67 -3.56
CA THR A 156 8.97 15.34 -5.00
C THR A 156 7.61 15.45 -5.68
N ALA A 157 6.56 14.91 -5.05
CA ALA A 157 5.22 14.95 -5.61
C ALA A 157 4.53 16.32 -5.41
N GLY A 158 4.96 17.11 -4.42
CA GLY A 158 4.38 18.43 -4.13
C GLY A 158 2.87 18.36 -3.93
N LYS A 159 2.13 19.17 -4.67
CA LYS A 159 0.65 19.21 -4.60
C LYS A 159 -0.01 17.90 -5.06
N ASP A 160 0.65 17.10 -5.89
CA ASP A 160 0.12 15.82 -6.36
C ASP A 160 0.11 14.74 -5.24
N ALA A 161 0.78 15.01 -4.11
CA ALA A 161 0.70 14.19 -2.89
C ALA A 161 -0.53 14.49 -2.02
N GLU A 162 -1.22 15.62 -2.25
CA GLU A 162 -2.33 16.04 -1.41
C GLU A 162 -3.49 15.01 -1.45
N GLY A 163 -4.00 14.66 -0.27
CA GLY A 163 -5.08 13.69 -0.14
C GLY A 163 -4.64 12.21 -0.20
N ALA A 164 -3.37 11.94 -0.50
CA ALA A 164 -2.85 10.57 -0.42
C ALA A 164 -2.74 10.11 1.03
N ILE A 165 -3.40 9.00 1.35
CA ILE A 165 -3.31 8.36 2.67
C ILE A 165 -2.50 7.10 2.51
N THR A 166 -1.59 6.83 3.45
CA THR A 166 -0.79 5.61 3.45
C THR A 166 -0.63 5.06 4.86
N ARG A 167 -0.40 3.77 4.97
CA ARG A 167 0.02 3.17 6.22
C ARG A 167 1.54 3.29 6.35
N SER A 168 2.04 3.40 7.56
CA SER A 168 3.46 3.27 7.86
C SER A 168 3.66 2.40 9.10
N PRO A 169 4.71 1.56 9.16
CA PRO A 169 5.03 0.82 10.37
C PRO A 169 5.56 1.74 11.49
N TYR A 170 6.09 2.90 11.13
CA TYR A 170 6.67 3.87 12.04
C TYR A 170 6.50 5.30 11.50
N ASN A 171 6.34 6.25 12.40
CA ASN A 171 6.53 7.67 12.16
C ASN A 171 6.99 8.37 13.45
N ASP A 172 7.59 9.55 13.33
CA ASP A 172 8.16 10.30 14.46
C ASP A 172 7.10 10.73 15.50
N ASP A 173 5.85 10.91 15.08
CA ASP A 173 4.77 11.24 16.02
C ASP A 173 4.40 10.07 16.92
N LEU A 174 4.59 8.82 16.48
CA LEU A 174 4.44 7.64 17.34
C LEU A 174 5.51 7.62 18.43
N ALA A 175 6.74 8.00 18.11
CA ALA A 175 7.82 8.07 19.09
C ALA A 175 7.50 9.04 20.23
N LYS A 176 6.81 10.15 19.95
CA LYS A 176 6.35 11.12 20.96
C LYS A 176 5.29 10.55 21.90
N ARG A 177 4.50 9.57 21.43
CA ARG A 177 3.37 8.97 22.19
C ARG A 177 3.74 7.70 22.91
N ILE A 178 4.75 6.98 22.43
CA ILE A 178 5.18 5.68 22.96
C ILE A 178 6.64 5.81 23.41
N PRO A 179 6.89 5.95 24.75
CA PRO A 179 8.20 6.30 25.29
C PRO A 179 9.35 5.35 24.86
N ASN A 180 9.04 4.06 24.63
CA ASN A 180 10.06 3.09 24.21
C ASN A 180 10.46 3.25 22.72
N LEU A 181 9.66 3.95 21.91
CA LEU A 181 10.01 4.22 20.50
C LEU A 181 10.96 5.40 20.34
N SER A 182 11.01 6.31 21.29
CA SER A 182 11.96 7.44 21.26
C SER A 182 13.42 6.96 21.25
N LYS A 183 13.68 5.79 21.89
CA LYS A 183 15.01 5.16 21.95
C LYS A 183 15.45 4.50 20.66
N VAL A 184 14.57 4.37 19.67
CA VAL A 184 14.91 3.74 18.38
C VAL A 184 15.72 4.68 17.49
N ASN A 185 15.68 5.99 17.76
CA ASN A 185 16.38 7.02 17.00
C ASN A 185 17.72 7.45 17.64
N GLU A 186 18.10 6.85 18.76
CA GLU A 186 19.41 7.03 19.41
C GLU A 186 20.43 5.99 18.88
#